data_90f655a99affafd6b6ded2eb8cec5994
#
_entry.id   90f655a99affafd6b6ded2eb8cec5994
#
_cell.length_a   1.000
_cell.length_b   1.000
_cell.length_c   1.000
_cell.angle_alpha   90.00
_cell.angle_beta   90.00
_cell.angle_gamma   90.00
#
_symmetry.space_group_name_H-M   'P 1'
#
loop_
_entity.id
_entity.type
_entity.pdbx_description
1 polymer ?
#
loop_
_entity_poly.entity_id
_entity_poly.type
_entity_poly.pdbx_seq_one_letter_code
_entity_poly.pdbx_strand_id
1 'polypeptide(L)'
;MDAARVVFERDGFLDSRLTDITAEADCSTGSFYTYFDNKEEIFAAVLEAAKEDMMHPGMEHVDATDDPYALIEASNRSYFEAYGRNAKLMGLLEQVASIDPQFREVRRRRSAEFIERNARGIANLQKLGLADADLDPLMASRALSAMVSRLAFYTYVLDELGSLEDLVFTSTRIWCNALRISARQD
;
A
#
# COMPACT_ATOMS: atom_id res chain seq x y z
N MET A 1 18.15 -7.15 5.25
CA MET A 1 16.90 -6.96 4.49
C MET A 1 17.08 -6.08 3.25
N ASP A 2 17.84 -5.01 3.31
CA ASP A 2 18.05 -4.10 2.17
C ASP A 2 18.70 -4.78 0.96
N ALA A 3 19.72 -5.62 1.19
CA ALA A 3 20.32 -6.44 0.15
C ALA A 3 19.31 -7.37 -0.55
N ALA A 4 18.42 -7.99 0.21
CA ALA A 4 17.36 -8.83 -0.36
C ALA A 4 16.38 -8.01 -1.20
N ARG A 5 16.00 -6.82 -0.74
CA ARG A 5 15.18 -5.89 -1.52
C ARG A 5 15.85 -5.55 -2.86
N VAL A 6 17.14 -5.18 -2.84
CA VAL A 6 17.91 -4.86 -4.05
C VAL A 6 17.91 -6.02 -5.04
N VAL A 7 18.18 -7.23 -4.55
CA VAL A 7 18.20 -8.45 -5.40
C VAL A 7 16.82 -8.75 -5.97
N PHE A 8 15.76 -8.73 -5.14
CA PHE A 8 14.40 -8.98 -5.63
C PHE A 8 13.94 -7.93 -6.64
N GLU A 9 14.24 -6.65 -6.43
CA GLU A 9 13.86 -5.58 -7.36
C GLU A 9 14.66 -5.61 -8.68
N ARG A 10 15.86 -6.18 -8.68
CA ARG A 10 16.73 -6.34 -9.86
C ARG A 10 16.38 -7.58 -10.66
N ASP A 11 16.28 -8.75 -10.00
CA ASP A 11 16.24 -10.06 -10.63
C ASP A 11 14.82 -10.67 -10.64
N GLY A 12 13.89 -10.10 -9.87
CA GLY A 12 12.58 -10.69 -9.60
C GLY A 12 12.65 -11.76 -8.51
N PHE A 13 11.48 -12.23 -8.04
CA PHE A 13 11.43 -13.25 -7.00
C PHE A 13 11.81 -14.63 -7.53
N LEU A 14 11.35 -15.02 -8.72
CA LEU A 14 11.55 -16.39 -9.25
C LEU A 14 13.02 -16.68 -9.56
N ASP A 15 13.70 -15.73 -10.20
CA ASP A 15 15.06 -15.92 -10.68
C ASP A 15 16.13 -15.59 -9.63
N SER A 16 15.79 -14.88 -8.55
CA SER A 16 16.71 -14.54 -7.47
C SER A 16 17.15 -15.78 -6.68
N ARG A 17 18.41 -15.80 -6.24
CA ARG A 17 19.00 -16.89 -5.44
C ARG A 17 19.45 -16.37 -4.08
N LEU A 18 19.46 -17.25 -3.07
CA LEU A 18 19.99 -16.92 -1.74
C LEU A 18 21.46 -16.49 -1.80
N THR A 19 22.24 -17.09 -2.71
CA THR A 19 23.65 -16.72 -2.93
C THR A 19 23.80 -15.28 -3.39
N ASP A 20 22.87 -14.78 -4.20
CA ASP A 20 22.91 -13.39 -4.69
C ASP A 20 22.59 -12.42 -3.55
N ILE A 21 21.63 -12.78 -2.70
CA ILE A 21 21.25 -12.00 -1.50
C ILE A 21 22.41 -11.94 -0.50
N THR A 22 23.07 -13.09 -0.25
CA THR A 22 24.19 -13.13 0.70
C THR A 22 25.44 -12.43 0.15
N ALA A 23 25.67 -12.48 -1.16
CA ALA A 23 26.74 -11.72 -1.82
C ALA A 23 26.48 -10.22 -1.76
N GLU A 24 25.25 -9.78 -2.04
CA GLU A 24 24.83 -8.37 -1.93
C GLU A 24 24.93 -7.83 -0.49
N ALA A 25 24.68 -8.70 0.50
CA ALA A 25 24.76 -8.38 1.93
C ALA A 25 26.18 -8.46 2.50
N ASP A 26 27.17 -8.86 1.72
CA ASP A 26 28.55 -9.16 2.15
C ASP A 26 28.57 -10.10 3.38
N CYS A 27 27.77 -11.17 3.34
CA CYS A 27 27.67 -12.14 4.42
C CYS A 27 27.73 -13.59 3.93
N SER A 28 28.03 -14.52 4.85
CA SER A 28 28.02 -15.95 4.54
C SER A 28 26.59 -16.50 4.45
N THR A 29 26.40 -17.57 3.66
CA THR A 29 25.14 -18.30 3.62
C THR A 29 24.75 -18.85 5.01
N GLY A 30 25.74 -19.23 5.84
CA GLY A 30 25.50 -19.64 7.22
C GLY A 30 24.91 -18.54 8.09
N SER A 31 25.37 -17.28 7.89
CA SER A 31 24.80 -16.11 8.58
C SER A 31 23.35 -15.86 8.15
N PHE A 32 23.00 -16.08 6.89
CA PHE A 32 21.64 -15.97 6.41
C PHE A 32 20.69 -16.90 7.18
N TYR A 33 21.06 -18.17 7.30
CA TYR A 33 20.23 -19.17 7.99
C TYR A 33 20.09 -18.99 9.50
N THR A 34 20.81 -18.01 10.09
CA THR A 34 20.58 -17.59 11.48
C THR A 34 19.30 -16.75 11.63
N TYR A 35 18.84 -16.11 10.54
CA TYR A 35 17.73 -15.15 10.56
C TYR A 35 16.53 -15.57 9.72
N PHE A 36 16.74 -16.35 8.67
CA PHE A 36 15.70 -16.74 7.72
C PHE A 36 15.92 -18.18 7.24
N ASP A 37 14.85 -18.98 7.22
CA ASP A 37 14.91 -20.37 6.81
C ASP A 37 15.02 -20.55 5.29
N ASN A 38 14.48 -19.60 4.51
CA ASN A 38 14.40 -19.70 3.05
C ASN A 38 14.20 -18.33 2.38
N LYS A 39 14.15 -18.33 1.05
CA LYS A 39 13.94 -17.14 0.23
C LYS A 39 12.54 -16.53 0.43
N GLU A 40 11.55 -17.37 0.63
CA GLU A 40 10.15 -16.99 0.85
C GLU A 40 10.02 -16.18 2.13
N GLU A 41 10.69 -16.57 3.19
CA GLU A 41 10.63 -15.88 4.49
C GLU A 41 11.25 -14.49 4.44
N ILE A 42 12.44 -14.34 3.86
CA ILE A 42 13.06 -13.01 3.73
C ILE A 42 12.26 -12.13 2.76
N PHE A 43 11.65 -12.70 1.70
CA PHE A 43 10.78 -11.93 0.81
C PHE A 43 9.52 -11.45 1.55
N ALA A 44 8.90 -12.29 2.36
CA ALA A 44 7.77 -11.90 3.20
C ALA A 44 8.16 -10.78 4.17
N ALA A 45 9.35 -10.83 4.78
CA ALA A 45 9.86 -9.77 5.65
C ALA A 45 10.10 -8.44 4.90
N VAL A 46 10.62 -8.49 3.67
CA VAL A 46 10.78 -7.30 2.81
C VAL A 46 9.43 -6.69 2.44
N LEU A 47 8.43 -7.54 2.12
CA LEU A 47 7.07 -7.08 1.84
C LEU A 47 6.38 -6.47 3.07
N GLU A 48 6.66 -6.99 4.27
CA GLU A 48 6.15 -6.43 5.52
C GLU A 48 6.72 -5.04 5.79
N ALA A 49 8.03 -4.85 5.60
CA ALA A 49 8.66 -3.53 5.73
C ALA A 49 8.10 -2.51 4.72
N ALA A 50 7.84 -2.94 3.47
CA ALA A 50 7.18 -2.11 2.48
C ALA A 50 5.72 -1.77 2.86
N LYS A 51 5.01 -2.71 3.48
CA LYS A 51 3.66 -2.47 4.01
C LYS A 51 3.68 -1.41 5.10
N GLU A 52 4.61 -1.48 6.05
CA GLU A 52 4.74 -0.48 7.13
C GLU A 52 5.01 0.92 6.57
N ASP A 53 5.89 1.08 5.57
CA ASP A 53 6.10 2.37 4.88
C ASP A 53 4.81 2.90 4.24
N MET A 54 3.96 2.01 3.70
CA MET A 54 2.69 2.39 3.07
C MET A 54 1.55 2.62 4.07
N MET A 55 1.57 1.95 5.22
CA MET A 55 0.56 2.11 6.29
C MET A 55 0.77 3.38 7.12
N HIS A 56 2.04 3.74 7.32
CA HIS A 56 2.47 4.88 8.12
C HIS A 56 3.36 5.82 7.29
N PRO A 57 2.94 6.25 6.09
CA PRO A 57 3.71 7.25 5.36
C PRO A 57 3.68 8.51 6.23
N GLY A 58 4.83 8.93 6.75
CA GLY A 58 5.04 10.06 7.63
C GLY A 58 3.98 11.17 7.57
N MET A 59 2.90 10.97 8.27
CA MET A 59 1.75 11.88 8.31
C MET A 59 2.04 13.06 9.25
N GLU A 60 3.26 13.58 9.25
CA GLU A 60 3.69 14.69 10.10
C GLU A 60 2.89 15.99 9.86
N HIS A 61 2.07 16.04 8.82
CA HIS A 61 1.38 17.26 8.41
C HIS A 61 -0.15 17.23 8.44
N VAL A 62 -0.77 16.17 8.99
CA VAL A 62 -2.24 16.04 9.06
C VAL A 62 -2.80 16.44 10.43
N ASP A 63 -1.96 16.93 11.32
CA ASP A 63 -2.27 17.11 12.74
C ASP A 63 -3.27 18.24 13.07
N ALA A 64 -3.78 18.99 12.10
CA ALA A 64 -4.56 20.16 12.45
C ALA A 64 -5.73 20.50 11.52
N THR A 65 -6.17 19.64 10.63
CA THR A 65 -7.33 20.01 9.80
C THR A 65 -8.57 19.23 10.26
N ASP A 66 -9.58 19.97 10.71
CA ASP A 66 -10.95 19.47 10.92
C ASP A 66 -11.70 19.27 9.58
N ASP A 67 -10.99 19.43 8.43
CA ASP A 67 -11.56 19.26 7.12
C ASP A 67 -11.40 17.80 6.61
N PRO A 68 -12.49 17.02 6.53
CA PRO A 68 -12.43 15.65 6.04
C PRO A 68 -11.95 15.52 4.59
N TYR A 69 -12.18 16.54 3.76
CA TYR A 69 -11.70 16.54 2.39
C TYR A 69 -10.16 16.58 2.35
N ALA A 70 -9.56 17.50 3.10
CA ALA A 70 -8.11 17.64 3.19
C ALA A 70 -7.45 16.38 3.80
N LEU A 71 -8.10 15.74 4.78
CA LEU A 71 -7.63 14.47 5.36
C LEU A 71 -7.59 13.34 4.33
N ILE A 72 -8.64 13.20 3.51
CA ILE A 72 -8.72 12.18 2.46
C ILE A 72 -7.68 12.47 1.38
N GLU A 73 -7.51 13.75 0.99
CA GLU A 73 -6.52 14.15 0.00
C GLU A 73 -5.09 13.81 0.47
N ALA A 74 -4.74 14.20 1.69
CA ALA A 74 -3.43 13.91 2.28
C ALA A 74 -3.19 12.40 2.39
N SER A 75 -4.21 11.63 2.78
CA SER A 75 -4.14 10.16 2.86
C SER A 75 -3.92 9.52 1.49
N ASN A 76 -4.64 9.95 0.46
CA ASN A 76 -4.46 9.45 -0.90
C ASN A 76 -3.07 9.81 -1.44
N ARG A 77 -2.60 11.04 -1.26
CA ARG A 77 -1.26 11.49 -1.66
C ARG A 77 -0.18 10.62 -1.03
N SER A 78 -0.21 10.50 0.30
CA SER A 78 0.74 9.68 1.04
C SER A 78 0.74 8.22 0.59
N TYR A 79 -0.44 7.66 0.29
CA TYR A 79 -0.55 6.31 -0.22
C TYR A 79 0.10 6.15 -1.60
N PHE A 80 -0.19 7.05 -2.56
CA PHE A 80 0.37 6.98 -3.90
C PHE A 80 1.89 7.19 -3.91
N GLU A 81 2.41 8.12 -3.10
CA GLU A 81 3.85 8.35 -2.96
C GLU A 81 4.55 7.10 -2.38
N ALA A 82 4.02 6.53 -1.32
CA ALA A 82 4.57 5.32 -0.72
C ALA A 82 4.45 4.10 -1.66
N TYR A 83 3.34 4.01 -2.41
CA TYR A 83 3.19 2.96 -3.43
C TYR A 83 4.25 3.10 -4.52
N GLY A 84 4.49 4.32 -5.03
CA GLY A 84 5.52 4.60 -6.04
C GLY A 84 6.92 4.17 -5.57
N ARG A 85 7.29 4.48 -4.31
CA ARG A 85 8.57 4.02 -3.72
C ARG A 85 8.69 2.49 -3.64
N ASN A 86 7.57 1.78 -3.55
CA ASN A 86 7.52 0.32 -3.39
C ASN A 86 6.97 -0.41 -4.63
N ALA A 87 6.85 0.29 -5.78
CA ALA A 87 6.15 -0.22 -6.97
C ALA A 87 6.68 -1.57 -7.46
N LYS A 88 8.01 -1.74 -7.51
CA LYS A 88 8.62 -3.01 -7.93
C LYS A 88 8.22 -4.17 -7.00
N LEU A 89 8.30 -3.96 -5.68
CA LEU A 89 7.88 -4.98 -4.71
C LEU A 89 6.39 -5.30 -4.81
N MET A 90 5.56 -4.28 -5.05
CA MET A 90 4.12 -4.48 -5.24
C MET A 90 3.80 -5.26 -6.51
N GLY A 91 4.53 -5.00 -7.60
CA GLY A 91 4.45 -5.79 -8.83
C GLY A 91 4.86 -7.25 -8.62
N LEU A 92 5.96 -7.48 -7.89
CA LEU A 92 6.41 -8.83 -7.54
C LEU A 92 5.40 -9.56 -6.65
N LEU A 93 4.81 -8.88 -5.66
CA LEU A 93 3.77 -9.47 -4.83
C LEU A 93 2.56 -9.92 -5.65
N GLU A 94 2.08 -9.10 -6.60
CA GLU A 94 0.97 -9.48 -7.48
C GLU A 94 1.33 -10.70 -8.35
N GLN A 95 2.54 -10.73 -8.91
CA GLN A 95 3.04 -11.85 -9.71
C GLN A 95 3.10 -13.14 -8.89
N VAL A 96 3.75 -13.10 -7.72
CA VAL A 96 3.96 -14.30 -6.89
C VAL A 96 2.65 -14.76 -6.25
N ALA A 97 1.79 -13.86 -5.82
CA ALA A 97 0.47 -14.19 -5.27
C ALA A 97 -0.46 -14.88 -6.29
N SER A 98 -0.21 -14.75 -7.59
CA SER A 98 -0.98 -15.45 -8.62
C SER A 98 -0.70 -16.95 -8.65
N ILE A 99 0.50 -17.37 -8.25
CA ILE A 99 0.99 -18.76 -8.35
C ILE A 99 1.18 -19.42 -6.98
N ASP A 100 1.50 -18.66 -5.93
CA ASP A 100 1.80 -19.17 -4.60
C ASP A 100 0.71 -18.81 -3.59
N PRO A 101 0.04 -19.82 -2.94
CA PRO A 101 -0.99 -19.59 -1.94
C PRO A 101 -0.51 -18.81 -0.70
N GLN A 102 0.76 -18.97 -0.28
CA GLN A 102 1.32 -18.26 0.86
C GLN A 102 1.35 -16.75 0.58
N PHE A 103 1.84 -16.34 -0.57
CA PHE A 103 1.89 -14.93 -0.96
C PHE A 103 0.51 -14.35 -1.32
N ARG A 104 -0.42 -15.18 -1.77
CA ARG A 104 -1.83 -14.79 -1.90
C ARG A 104 -2.42 -14.40 -0.54
N GLU A 105 -2.09 -15.13 0.51
CA GLU A 105 -2.51 -14.81 1.87
C GLU A 105 -1.82 -13.53 2.40
N VAL A 106 -0.52 -13.33 2.15
CA VAL A 106 0.20 -12.09 2.47
C VAL A 106 -0.49 -10.89 1.82
N ARG A 107 -0.81 -10.97 0.52
CA ARG A 107 -1.53 -9.92 -0.21
C ARG A 107 -2.92 -9.67 0.39
N ARG A 108 -3.67 -10.72 0.70
CA ARG A 108 -5.01 -10.63 1.29
C ARG A 108 -4.98 -9.91 2.65
N ARG A 109 -4.06 -10.32 3.53
CA ARG A 109 -3.89 -9.73 4.87
C ARG A 109 -3.54 -8.25 4.78
N ARG A 110 -2.56 -7.92 3.95
CA ARG A 110 -2.19 -6.54 3.69
C ARG A 110 -3.38 -5.68 3.26
N SER A 111 -4.16 -6.15 2.27
CA SER A 111 -5.36 -5.44 1.82
C SER A 111 -6.40 -5.28 2.92
N ALA A 112 -6.61 -6.29 3.76
CA ALA A 112 -7.57 -6.26 4.85
C ALA A 112 -7.21 -5.17 5.88
N GLU A 113 -5.94 -5.03 6.25
CA GLU A 113 -5.48 -4.01 7.21
C GLU A 113 -5.74 -2.58 6.71
N PHE A 114 -5.49 -2.30 5.43
CA PHE A 114 -5.83 -1.01 4.82
C PHE A 114 -7.35 -0.75 4.82
N ILE A 115 -8.13 -1.75 4.45
CA ILE A 115 -9.59 -1.66 4.43
C ILE A 115 -10.14 -1.38 5.82
N GLU A 116 -9.68 -2.11 6.84
CA GLU A 116 -10.14 -1.93 8.21
C GLU A 116 -9.76 -0.56 8.79
N ARG A 117 -8.54 -0.07 8.50
CA ARG A 117 -8.13 1.28 8.90
C ARG A 117 -9.06 2.33 8.29
N ASN A 118 -9.29 2.27 6.98
CA ASN A 118 -10.15 3.22 6.29
C ASN A 118 -11.61 3.11 6.73
N ALA A 119 -12.12 1.89 6.98
CA ALA A 119 -13.46 1.68 7.50
C ALA A 119 -13.67 2.36 8.88
N ARG A 120 -12.66 2.27 9.77
CA ARG A 120 -12.70 3.01 11.05
C ARG A 120 -12.76 4.52 10.85
N GLY A 121 -11.99 5.06 9.89
CA GLY A 121 -12.05 6.48 9.53
C GLY A 121 -13.42 6.91 9.03
N ILE A 122 -14.03 6.14 8.11
CA ILE A 122 -15.38 6.39 7.59
C ILE A 122 -16.40 6.35 8.73
N ALA A 123 -16.35 5.33 9.58
CA ALA A 123 -17.27 5.22 10.73
C ALA A 123 -17.15 6.41 11.71
N ASN A 124 -15.93 6.95 11.89
CA ASN A 124 -15.75 8.15 12.69
C ASN A 124 -16.37 9.39 12.04
N LEU A 125 -16.20 9.58 10.74
CA LEU A 125 -16.82 10.69 10.01
C LEU A 125 -18.35 10.59 10.05
N GLN A 126 -18.93 9.38 9.97
CA GLN A 126 -20.38 9.17 10.12
C GLN A 126 -20.87 9.54 11.53
N LYS A 127 -20.14 9.17 12.59
CA LYS A 127 -20.48 9.55 13.98
C LYS A 127 -20.48 11.07 14.19
N LEU A 128 -19.63 11.78 13.47
CA LEU A 128 -19.54 13.24 13.50
C LEU A 128 -20.58 13.93 12.57
N GLY A 129 -21.36 13.15 11.81
CA GLY A 129 -22.31 13.69 10.82
C GLY A 129 -21.64 14.29 9.58
N LEU A 130 -20.38 13.94 9.31
CA LEU A 130 -19.57 14.48 8.23
C LEU A 130 -19.51 13.55 7.01
N ALA A 131 -20.08 12.34 7.10
CA ALA A 131 -20.16 11.38 5.99
C ALA A 131 -21.55 10.73 5.94
N ASP A 132 -21.89 10.17 4.78
CA ASP A 132 -23.15 9.48 4.52
C ASP A 132 -23.35 8.30 5.47
N ALA A 133 -24.35 8.43 6.38
CA ALA A 133 -24.65 7.42 7.39
C ALA A 133 -25.33 6.16 6.82
N ASP A 134 -25.84 6.20 5.59
CA ASP A 134 -26.53 5.07 4.96
C ASP A 134 -25.55 4.04 4.36
N LEU A 135 -24.26 4.40 4.23
CA LEU A 135 -23.24 3.50 3.71
C LEU A 135 -22.67 2.59 4.81
N ASP A 136 -22.52 1.31 4.52
CA ASP A 136 -21.72 0.42 5.36
C ASP A 136 -20.23 0.80 5.25
N PRO A 137 -19.56 1.16 6.37
CA PRO A 137 -18.18 1.66 6.32
C PRO A 137 -17.20 0.64 5.77
N LEU A 138 -17.40 -0.65 6.02
CA LEU A 138 -16.50 -1.70 5.56
C LEU A 138 -16.64 -1.91 4.05
N MET A 139 -17.86 -1.94 3.52
CA MET A 139 -18.10 -2.08 2.08
C MET A 139 -17.66 -0.85 1.30
N ALA A 140 -17.94 0.37 1.81
CA ALA A 140 -17.46 1.60 1.22
C ALA A 140 -15.92 1.63 1.17
N SER A 141 -15.28 1.29 2.28
CA SER A 141 -13.82 1.19 2.35
C SER A 141 -13.26 0.17 1.35
N ARG A 142 -13.86 -1.02 1.22
CA ARG A 142 -13.42 -2.02 0.25
C ARG A 142 -13.46 -1.51 -1.18
N ALA A 143 -14.57 -0.90 -1.59
CA ALA A 143 -14.74 -0.39 -2.95
C ALA A 143 -13.72 0.72 -3.25
N LEU A 144 -13.62 1.70 -2.37
CA LEU A 144 -12.78 2.87 -2.54
C LEU A 144 -11.29 2.52 -2.47
N SER A 145 -10.88 1.69 -1.51
CA SER A 145 -9.48 1.22 -1.40
C SER A 145 -9.06 0.35 -2.57
N ALA A 146 -9.95 -0.50 -3.09
CA ALA A 146 -9.68 -1.30 -4.29
C ALA A 146 -9.45 -0.42 -5.52
N MET A 147 -10.24 0.64 -5.70
CA MET A 147 -10.05 1.63 -6.76
C MET A 147 -8.67 2.29 -6.65
N VAL A 148 -8.33 2.84 -5.49
CA VAL A 148 -7.05 3.55 -5.27
C VAL A 148 -5.86 2.62 -5.49
N SER A 149 -5.92 1.40 -4.94
CA SER A 149 -4.87 0.39 -5.12
C SER A 149 -4.69 0.00 -6.59
N ARG A 150 -5.79 -0.12 -7.35
CA ARG A 150 -5.71 -0.48 -8.78
C ARG A 150 -5.17 0.67 -9.63
N LEU A 151 -5.54 1.90 -9.34
CA LEU A 151 -4.96 3.07 -9.98
C LEU A 151 -3.44 3.16 -9.73
N ALA A 152 -3.00 2.95 -8.48
CA ALA A 152 -1.58 2.91 -8.16
C ALA A 152 -0.83 1.82 -8.94
N PHE A 153 -1.42 0.63 -9.06
CA PHE A 153 -0.83 -0.46 -9.84
C PHE A 153 -0.69 -0.11 -11.32
N TYR A 154 -1.73 0.43 -11.94
CA TYR A 154 -1.68 0.84 -13.35
C TYR A 154 -0.64 1.93 -13.60
N THR A 155 -0.53 2.89 -12.69
CA THR A 155 0.42 3.99 -12.86
C THR A 155 1.85 3.56 -12.62
N TYR A 156 2.14 2.91 -11.47
CA TYR A 156 3.52 2.71 -11.04
C TYR A 156 4.12 1.36 -11.42
N VAL A 157 3.29 0.37 -11.74
CA VAL A 157 3.75 -0.97 -12.13
C VAL A 157 3.64 -1.19 -13.63
N LEU A 158 2.52 -0.72 -14.25
CA LEU A 158 2.28 -0.89 -15.67
C LEU A 158 2.65 0.34 -16.52
N ASP A 159 2.92 1.48 -15.89
CA ASP A 159 3.26 2.75 -16.57
C ASP A 159 2.16 3.21 -17.56
N GLU A 160 0.88 3.01 -17.18
CA GLU A 160 -0.27 3.23 -18.08
C GLU A 160 -1.03 4.54 -17.84
N LEU A 161 -0.91 5.15 -16.66
CA LEU A 161 -1.74 6.28 -16.24
C LEU A 161 -0.91 7.53 -15.92
N GLY A 162 -1.63 8.66 -15.70
CA GLY A 162 -1.11 10.00 -15.55
C GLY A 162 -0.28 10.29 -14.28
N SER A 163 -0.23 11.57 -13.93
CA SER A 163 0.61 12.08 -12.85
C SER A 163 0.08 11.74 -11.45
N LEU A 164 0.95 11.88 -10.43
CA LEU A 164 0.55 11.81 -9.02
C LEU A 164 -0.63 12.75 -8.72
N GLU A 165 -0.58 13.98 -9.25
CA GLU A 165 -1.64 14.99 -9.02
C GLU A 165 -2.99 14.55 -9.59
N ASP A 166 -3.00 13.93 -10.78
CA ASP A 166 -4.23 13.39 -11.39
C ASP A 166 -4.81 12.26 -10.54
N LEU A 167 -3.96 11.38 -10.04
CA LEU A 167 -4.37 10.27 -9.16
C LEU A 167 -4.97 10.79 -7.85
N VAL A 168 -4.29 11.73 -7.19
CA VAL A 168 -4.73 12.31 -5.92
C VAL A 168 -6.03 13.06 -6.10
N PHE A 169 -6.12 13.95 -7.09
CA PHE A 169 -7.32 14.73 -7.36
C PHE A 169 -8.52 13.83 -7.66
N THR A 170 -8.35 12.88 -8.60
CA THR A 170 -9.44 12.00 -9.02
C THR A 170 -9.91 11.10 -7.88
N SER A 171 -8.98 10.45 -7.18
CA SER A 171 -9.32 9.56 -6.08
C SER A 171 -10.01 10.30 -4.95
N THR A 172 -9.51 11.47 -4.57
CA THR A 172 -10.10 12.29 -3.51
C THR A 172 -11.52 12.74 -3.87
N ARG A 173 -11.73 13.20 -5.10
CA ARG A 173 -13.07 13.58 -5.59
C ARG A 173 -14.05 12.43 -5.55
N ILE A 174 -13.63 11.23 -5.96
CA ILE A 174 -14.50 10.05 -5.96
C ILE A 174 -14.82 9.63 -4.52
N TRP A 175 -13.81 9.60 -3.62
CA TRP A 175 -14.00 9.28 -2.21
C TRP A 175 -15.00 10.24 -1.55
N CYS A 176 -14.76 11.54 -1.70
CA CYS A 176 -15.61 12.57 -1.08
C CYS A 176 -17.03 12.56 -1.64
N ASN A 177 -17.19 12.40 -2.95
CA ASN A 177 -18.51 12.29 -3.57
C ASN A 177 -19.27 11.04 -3.08
N ALA A 178 -18.60 9.87 -3.00
CA ALA A 178 -19.21 8.65 -2.51
C ALA A 178 -19.66 8.76 -1.04
N LEU A 179 -18.87 9.44 -0.22
CA LEU A 179 -19.15 9.64 1.20
C LEU A 179 -20.00 10.90 1.47
N ARG A 180 -20.42 11.66 0.45
CA ARG A 180 -21.12 12.94 0.55
C ARG A 180 -20.38 14.00 1.38
N ILE A 181 -19.06 13.98 1.33
CA ILE A 181 -18.19 14.97 1.95
C ILE A 181 -18.05 16.16 1.02
N SER A 182 -18.45 17.35 1.46
CA SER A 182 -18.27 18.59 0.70
C SER A 182 -16.90 19.19 1.00
N ALA A 183 -16.21 19.70 -0.03
CA ALA A 183 -15.08 20.60 0.20
C ALA A 183 -15.58 21.85 0.96
N ARG A 184 -14.81 22.32 1.94
CA ARG A 184 -15.10 23.60 2.59
C ARG A 184 -15.13 24.69 1.50
N GLN A 185 -16.23 25.40 1.38
CA GLN A 185 -16.29 26.61 0.54
C GLN A 185 -15.60 27.70 1.34
N ASP A 186 -14.44 28.16 0.87
CA ASP A 186 -13.75 29.36 1.39
C ASP A 186 -14.60 30.62 1.12
#